data_7d4eac1a9e0f47004e1ed726e574acdc
#
_entry.id   7d4eac1a9e0f47004e1ed726e574acdc
#
_cell.length_a   1.000
_cell.length_b   1.000
_cell.length_c   1.000
_cell.angle_alpha   90.00
_cell.angle_beta   90.00
_cell.angle_gamma   90.00
#
_symmetry.space_group_name_H-M   'P 1'
#
loop_
_entity.id
_entity.type
_entity.pdbx_description
1 polymer ?
#
loop_
_entity_poly.entity_id
_entity_poly.type
_entity_poly.pdbx_seq_one_letter_code
_entity_poly.pdbx_strand_id
1 'polypeptide(L)'
;FIFTQLNSTSPPAGLTVTADAGLSKVYGTVDPTLTYMISGFQGADTESDLDTPVMIARVAGEDVGAYTITPSGASDSNYSISFVTSTFEITPASLTVTADAGFSKVYGTTDPIFTYMITGFIGVDNEASLDTPVSISRAGGEDVGQYTITPSGAADINYSISFVTSTFEITQAALLVTA
;
A
#
# COMPACT_ATOMS: atom_id res chain seq x y z
N PHE A 1 -17.51 3.53 -72.55
CA PHE A 1 -17.90 3.77 -71.15
C PHE A 1 -16.79 3.26 -70.26
N ILE A 2 -16.03 4.16 -69.63
CA ILE A 2 -15.00 3.83 -68.64
C ILE A 2 -15.76 3.79 -67.29
N PHE A 3 -15.93 2.60 -66.74
CA PHE A 3 -16.37 2.45 -65.35
C PHE A 3 -15.16 2.79 -64.46
N THR A 4 -15.13 3.97 -63.90
CA THR A 4 -14.25 4.29 -62.79
C THR A 4 -14.83 3.58 -61.56
N GLN A 5 -14.21 2.49 -61.12
CA GLN A 5 -14.50 1.93 -59.81
C GLN A 5 -14.14 3.00 -58.76
N LEU A 6 -15.14 3.58 -58.16
CA LEU A 6 -14.97 4.33 -56.91
C LEU A 6 -14.61 3.32 -55.82
N ASN A 7 -13.32 3.24 -55.49
CA ASN A 7 -12.85 2.52 -54.30
C ASN A 7 -13.40 3.28 -53.09
N SER A 8 -14.60 2.93 -52.65
CA SER A 8 -15.15 3.39 -51.37
C SER A 8 -14.46 2.61 -50.28
N THR A 9 -13.30 3.08 -49.86
CA THR A 9 -12.74 2.61 -48.60
C THR A 9 -13.60 3.18 -47.48
N SER A 10 -14.43 2.34 -46.86
CA SER A 10 -15.09 2.72 -45.63
C SER A 10 -14.01 3.10 -44.62
N PRO A 11 -14.20 4.20 -43.86
CA PRO A 11 -13.23 4.52 -42.80
C PRO A 11 -13.15 3.35 -41.80
N PRO A 12 -11.98 3.12 -41.17
CA PRO A 12 -11.81 2.08 -40.17
C PRO A 12 -12.83 2.24 -39.04
N ALA A 13 -13.39 1.13 -38.57
CA ALA A 13 -14.31 1.14 -37.44
C ALA A 13 -13.58 1.50 -36.15
N GLY A 14 -14.25 2.24 -35.25
CA GLY A 14 -13.68 2.60 -33.96
C GLY A 14 -13.63 1.39 -33.01
N LEU A 15 -12.45 1.10 -32.48
CA LEU A 15 -12.23 0.10 -31.44
C LEU A 15 -11.65 0.79 -30.19
N THR A 16 -12.14 0.45 -29.00
CA THR A 16 -11.63 1.02 -27.76
C THR A 16 -11.14 -0.08 -26.84
N VAL A 17 -9.89 0.04 -26.41
CA VAL A 17 -9.26 -0.82 -25.40
C VAL A 17 -9.20 -0.04 -24.10
N THR A 18 -9.93 -0.50 -23.09
CA THR A 18 -10.03 0.16 -21.78
C THR A 18 -9.38 -0.71 -20.71
N ALA A 19 -8.38 -0.18 -20.01
CA ALA A 19 -7.80 -0.86 -18.84
C ALA A 19 -8.84 -0.98 -17.73
N ASP A 20 -8.92 -2.14 -17.09
CA ASP A 20 -9.86 -2.36 -15.99
C ASP A 20 -9.48 -1.51 -14.78
N ALA A 21 -10.50 -0.99 -14.11
CA ALA A 21 -10.35 -0.17 -12.92
C ALA A 21 -10.42 -0.99 -11.62
N GLY A 22 -9.97 -0.41 -10.51
CA GLY A 22 -10.08 -1.01 -9.18
C GLY A 22 -9.01 -2.07 -8.87
N LEU A 23 -8.00 -2.21 -9.71
CA LEU A 23 -6.86 -3.08 -9.43
C LEU A 23 -5.96 -2.45 -8.36
N SER A 24 -5.58 -3.24 -7.37
CA SER A 24 -4.74 -2.77 -6.25
C SER A 24 -3.92 -3.91 -5.67
N LYS A 25 -2.92 -3.52 -4.87
CA LYS A 25 -2.17 -4.44 -4.00
C LYS A 25 -1.84 -3.76 -2.68
N VAL A 26 -1.46 -4.54 -1.68
CA VAL A 26 -0.82 -4.04 -0.45
C VAL A 26 0.68 -3.89 -0.72
N TYR A 27 1.32 -2.88 -0.15
CA TYR A 27 2.77 -2.69 -0.17
C TYR A 27 3.52 -4.00 0.09
N GLY A 28 4.54 -4.27 -0.71
CA GLY A 28 5.37 -5.47 -0.64
C GLY A 28 4.75 -6.76 -1.19
N THR A 29 3.51 -6.75 -1.66
CA THR A 29 2.92 -7.92 -2.33
C THR A 29 3.12 -7.88 -3.84
N VAL A 30 2.91 -9.01 -4.51
CA VAL A 30 3.03 -9.13 -5.97
C VAL A 30 1.85 -8.44 -6.65
N ASP A 31 2.08 -7.82 -7.80
CA ASP A 31 1.02 -7.26 -8.63
C ASP A 31 0.04 -8.34 -9.08
N PRO A 32 -1.27 -8.07 -9.03
CA PRO A 32 -2.24 -8.90 -9.73
C PRO A 32 -2.06 -8.80 -11.24
N THR A 33 -2.61 -9.75 -11.98
CA THR A 33 -2.65 -9.66 -13.45
C THR A 33 -3.46 -8.43 -13.86
N LEU A 34 -2.86 -7.56 -14.68
CA LEU A 34 -3.56 -6.43 -15.27
C LEU A 34 -4.48 -6.93 -16.36
N THR A 35 -5.69 -6.39 -16.41
CA THR A 35 -6.73 -6.77 -17.36
C THR A 35 -7.32 -5.57 -18.06
N TYR A 36 -8.00 -5.81 -19.18
CA TYR A 36 -8.63 -4.78 -20.00
C TYR A 36 -9.87 -5.33 -20.69
N MET A 37 -10.68 -4.43 -21.21
CA MET A 37 -11.85 -4.72 -22.01
C MET A 37 -11.71 -4.08 -23.38
N ILE A 38 -12.12 -4.80 -24.44
CA ILE A 38 -12.18 -4.26 -25.79
C ILE A 38 -13.63 -4.12 -26.19
N SER A 39 -13.97 -2.97 -26.79
CA SER A 39 -15.31 -2.71 -27.33
C SER A 39 -15.24 -2.09 -28.74
N GLY A 40 -16.23 -2.40 -29.57
CA GLY A 40 -16.33 -1.84 -30.92
C GLY A 40 -16.06 -2.83 -32.06
N PHE A 41 -15.79 -4.10 -31.75
CA PHE A 41 -15.65 -5.14 -32.80
C PHE A 41 -16.89 -5.19 -33.69
N GLN A 42 -16.69 -5.45 -34.99
CA GLN A 42 -17.73 -5.58 -35.98
C GLN A 42 -17.95 -7.06 -36.36
N GLY A 43 -19.19 -7.40 -36.64
CA GLY A 43 -19.54 -8.75 -37.09
C GLY A 43 -19.21 -9.84 -36.05
N ALA A 44 -18.32 -10.74 -36.41
CA ALA A 44 -17.87 -11.85 -35.57
C ALA A 44 -16.40 -11.68 -35.10
N ASP A 45 -15.80 -10.50 -35.34
CA ASP A 45 -14.41 -10.24 -35.00
C ASP A 45 -14.20 -10.24 -33.48
N THR A 46 -13.03 -10.69 -33.09
CA THR A 46 -12.58 -10.82 -31.71
C THR A 46 -11.16 -10.27 -31.57
N GLU A 47 -10.61 -10.26 -30.37
CA GLU A 47 -9.23 -9.84 -30.11
C GLU A 47 -8.19 -10.68 -30.91
N SER A 48 -8.49 -11.96 -31.17
CA SER A 48 -7.60 -12.84 -31.95
C SER A 48 -7.47 -12.47 -33.42
N ASP A 49 -8.36 -11.62 -33.94
CA ASP A 49 -8.34 -11.15 -35.32
C ASP A 49 -7.50 -9.89 -35.50
N LEU A 50 -7.01 -9.27 -34.44
CA LEU A 50 -6.13 -8.10 -34.49
C LEU A 50 -4.75 -8.48 -35.12
N ASP A 51 -4.23 -7.60 -36.00
CA ASP A 51 -2.89 -7.75 -36.60
C ASP A 51 -1.78 -7.77 -35.54
N THR A 52 -1.94 -6.96 -34.48
CA THR A 52 -1.04 -6.91 -33.31
C THR A 52 -1.87 -6.98 -32.02
N PRO A 53 -1.50 -7.84 -31.07
CA PRO A 53 -2.24 -8.00 -29.82
C PRO A 53 -2.10 -6.78 -28.90
N VAL A 54 -3.02 -6.65 -27.95
CA VAL A 54 -2.96 -5.66 -26.87
C VAL A 54 -1.82 -6.00 -25.93
N MET A 55 -1.05 -5.00 -25.54
CA MET A 55 -0.14 -5.01 -24.41
C MET A 55 -0.72 -4.13 -23.30
N ILE A 56 -0.51 -4.53 -22.03
CA ILE A 56 -0.93 -3.75 -20.88
C ILE A 56 0.19 -3.71 -19.85
N ALA A 57 0.44 -2.52 -19.29
CA ALA A 57 1.43 -2.32 -18.24
C ALA A 57 1.01 -1.17 -17.33
N ARG A 58 1.51 -1.16 -16.10
CA ARG A 58 1.42 0.01 -15.23
C ARG A 58 2.75 0.78 -15.17
N VAL A 59 2.68 2.02 -14.75
CA VAL A 59 3.86 2.80 -14.38
C VAL A 59 4.59 2.05 -13.25
N ALA A 60 5.93 1.98 -13.36
CA ALA A 60 6.77 1.34 -12.36
C ALA A 60 6.77 2.14 -11.05
N GLY A 61 6.85 1.43 -9.94
CA GLY A 61 6.90 1.96 -8.58
C GLY A 61 6.34 0.93 -7.61
N GLU A 62 6.86 0.92 -6.38
CA GLU A 62 6.45 -0.03 -5.34
C GLU A 62 5.98 0.65 -4.06
N ASP A 63 6.17 1.96 -3.92
CA ASP A 63 5.67 2.72 -2.77
C ASP A 63 4.15 2.89 -2.82
N VAL A 64 3.54 3.17 -1.69
CA VAL A 64 2.12 3.48 -1.59
C VAL A 64 1.77 4.68 -2.46
N GLY A 65 0.74 4.52 -3.30
CA GLY A 65 0.33 5.55 -4.24
C GLY A 65 -0.50 5.02 -5.40
N ALA A 66 -0.83 5.94 -6.31
CA ALA A 66 -1.62 5.67 -7.51
C ALA A 66 -0.72 5.63 -8.75
N TYR A 67 -0.83 4.57 -9.54
CA TYR A 67 -0.03 4.30 -10.73
C TYR A 67 -0.94 4.12 -11.95
N THR A 68 -0.61 4.76 -13.07
CA THR A 68 -1.42 4.62 -14.28
C THR A 68 -1.22 3.25 -14.92
N ILE A 69 -2.32 2.58 -15.26
CA ILE A 69 -2.35 1.40 -16.13
C ILE A 69 -2.62 1.86 -17.56
N THR A 70 -1.78 1.44 -18.50
CA THR A 70 -1.85 1.85 -19.90
C THR A 70 -1.91 0.64 -20.82
N PRO A 71 -3.03 0.41 -21.51
CA PRO A 71 -3.08 -0.50 -22.64
C PRO A 71 -2.39 0.14 -23.87
N SER A 72 -1.77 -0.66 -24.71
CA SER A 72 -1.03 -0.19 -25.89
C SER A 72 -0.82 -1.31 -26.90
N GLY A 73 -0.17 -0.99 -28.02
CA GLY A 73 0.40 -1.95 -28.98
C GLY A 73 -0.57 -2.54 -29.98
N ALA A 74 -1.85 -2.64 -29.68
CA ALA A 74 -2.83 -3.21 -30.60
C ALA A 74 -2.92 -2.41 -31.92
N SER A 75 -2.94 -3.09 -33.05
CA SER A 75 -3.18 -2.50 -34.35
C SER A 75 -3.96 -3.46 -35.25
N ASP A 76 -4.72 -2.89 -36.18
CA ASP A 76 -5.45 -3.62 -37.23
C ASP A 76 -5.81 -2.67 -38.37
N SER A 77 -5.79 -3.16 -39.61
CA SER A 77 -6.09 -2.35 -40.78
C SER A 77 -7.55 -1.92 -40.92
N ASN A 78 -8.46 -2.66 -40.31
CA ASN A 78 -9.92 -2.41 -40.35
C ASN A 78 -10.41 -1.53 -39.21
N TYR A 79 -9.59 -1.31 -38.16
CA TYR A 79 -9.96 -0.59 -36.96
C TYR A 79 -9.09 0.63 -36.67
N SER A 80 -9.74 1.70 -36.20
CA SER A 80 -9.07 2.84 -35.58
C SER A 80 -9.10 2.62 -34.06
N ILE A 81 -7.97 2.22 -33.48
CA ILE A 81 -7.88 1.78 -32.08
C ILE A 81 -7.54 2.95 -31.16
N SER A 82 -8.33 3.11 -30.11
CA SER A 82 -8.08 4.06 -29.02
C SER A 82 -7.83 3.31 -27.71
N PHE A 83 -6.99 3.90 -26.85
CA PHE A 83 -6.61 3.32 -25.55
C PHE A 83 -7.07 4.22 -24.42
N VAL A 84 -7.72 3.62 -23.43
CA VAL A 84 -8.20 4.29 -22.22
C VAL A 84 -7.46 3.73 -21.02
N THR A 85 -6.79 4.60 -20.29
CA THR A 85 -6.02 4.25 -19.09
C THR A 85 -6.92 4.08 -17.88
N SER A 86 -6.40 3.41 -16.84
CA SER A 86 -7.01 3.36 -15.51
C SER A 86 -5.96 3.57 -14.42
N THR A 87 -6.36 3.42 -13.17
CA THR A 87 -5.48 3.59 -12.01
C THR A 87 -5.31 2.26 -11.27
N PHE A 88 -4.07 1.94 -10.95
CA PHE A 88 -3.65 0.91 -10.02
C PHE A 88 -3.28 1.55 -8.69
N GLU A 89 -3.70 0.97 -7.56
CA GLU A 89 -3.43 1.51 -6.25
C GLU A 89 -2.52 0.58 -5.42
N ILE A 90 -1.46 1.12 -4.83
CA ILE A 90 -0.69 0.43 -3.79
C ILE A 90 -1.13 1.00 -2.45
N THR A 91 -1.68 0.15 -1.58
CA THR A 91 -2.17 0.50 -0.25
C THR A 91 -1.15 0.17 0.83
N PRO A 92 -1.16 0.87 1.98
CA PRO A 92 -0.20 0.63 3.06
C PRO A 92 -0.30 -0.79 3.63
N ALA A 93 0.86 -1.37 3.98
CA ALA A 93 0.94 -2.58 4.80
C ALA A 93 0.69 -2.24 6.28
N SER A 94 0.22 -3.21 7.06
CA SER A 94 0.00 -3.01 8.51
C SER A 94 1.29 -3.19 9.28
N LEU A 95 1.62 -2.22 10.16
CA LEU A 95 2.73 -2.28 11.09
C LEU A 95 2.20 -2.08 12.52
N THR A 96 2.69 -2.84 13.48
CA THR A 96 2.27 -2.71 14.88
C THR A 96 3.47 -2.47 15.77
N VAL A 97 3.42 -1.42 16.57
CA VAL A 97 4.40 -1.09 17.60
C VAL A 97 3.78 -1.40 18.96
N THR A 98 4.32 -2.36 19.69
CA THR A 98 3.81 -2.81 20.99
C THR A 98 4.81 -2.45 22.07
N ALA A 99 4.38 -1.67 23.08
CA ALA A 99 5.19 -1.43 24.27
C ALA A 99 5.42 -2.74 25.04
N ASP A 100 6.67 -3.01 25.44
CA ASP A 100 6.98 -4.17 26.24
C ASP A 100 6.33 -4.07 27.64
N ALA A 101 5.95 -5.20 28.18
CA ALA A 101 5.29 -5.30 29.48
C ALA A 101 6.29 -5.70 30.59
N GLY A 102 5.83 -5.62 31.87
CA GLY A 102 6.57 -6.10 33.02
C GLY A 102 7.53 -5.07 33.62
N PHE A 103 7.48 -3.82 33.17
CA PHE A 103 8.26 -2.75 33.80
C PHE A 103 7.67 -2.32 35.14
N SER A 104 8.54 -2.17 36.12
CA SER A 104 8.20 -1.66 37.45
C SER A 104 9.35 -0.90 38.08
N LYS A 105 9.04 -0.08 39.09
CA LYS A 105 10.01 0.53 40.03
C LYS A 105 9.48 0.54 41.42
N VAL A 106 10.37 0.72 42.38
CA VAL A 106 10.01 1.05 43.77
C VAL A 106 9.77 2.56 43.88
N TYR A 107 8.81 2.98 44.66
CA TYR A 107 8.55 4.39 44.95
C TYR A 107 9.85 5.12 45.35
N GLY A 108 10.08 6.29 44.74
CA GLY A 108 11.26 7.12 44.96
C GLY A 108 12.50 6.74 44.12
N THR A 109 12.44 5.69 43.31
CA THR A 109 13.54 5.37 42.40
C THR A 109 13.29 5.91 40.97
N THR A 110 14.33 5.91 40.12
CA THR A 110 14.21 6.36 38.73
C THR A 110 13.49 5.32 37.87
N ASP A 111 12.82 5.78 36.78
CA ASP A 111 12.19 4.91 35.83
C ASP A 111 13.25 4.07 35.05
N PRO A 112 12.91 2.83 34.70
CA PRO A 112 13.70 2.06 33.75
C PRO A 112 13.57 2.66 32.33
N ILE A 113 14.48 2.25 31.46
CA ILE A 113 14.32 2.53 30.01
C ILE A 113 13.21 1.62 29.49
N PHE A 114 12.16 2.22 28.93
CA PHE A 114 11.08 1.49 28.28
C PHE A 114 11.51 1.02 26.91
N THR A 115 11.06 -0.16 26.51
CA THR A 115 11.32 -0.78 25.22
C THR A 115 10.01 -1.17 24.53
N TYR A 116 10.11 -1.50 23.27
CA TYR A 116 8.97 -1.89 22.42
C TYR A 116 9.42 -2.91 21.39
N MET A 117 8.46 -3.59 20.79
CA MET A 117 8.64 -4.47 19.66
C MET A 117 7.84 -3.95 18.47
N ILE A 118 8.42 -4.00 17.27
CA ILE A 118 7.75 -3.69 16.01
C ILE A 118 7.54 -4.98 15.24
N THR A 119 6.32 -5.18 14.73
CA THR A 119 5.96 -6.33 13.90
C THR A 119 5.24 -5.90 12.64
N GLY A 120 5.47 -6.60 11.52
CA GLY A 120 4.80 -6.34 10.26
C GLY A 120 5.68 -5.70 9.17
N PHE A 121 6.98 -5.52 9.40
CA PHE A 121 7.89 -5.07 8.33
C PHE A 121 7.90 -6.03 7.15
N ILE A 122 7.98 -5.47 5.96
CA ILE A 122 7.99 -6.18 4.69
C ILE A 122 9.43 -6.31 4.16
N GLY A 123 9.78 -7.51 3.73
CA GLY A 123 11.05 -7.77 3.05
C GLY A 123 12.29 -7.45 3.88
N VAL A 124 13.03 -6.42 3.51
CA VAL A 124 14.26 -5.96 4.17
C VAL A 124 14.04 -4.75 5.07
N ASP A 125 12.81 -4.24 5.14
CA ASP A 125 12.47 -3.08 5.95
C ASP A 125 12.68 -3.35 7.44
N ASN A 126 13.01 -2.31 8.16
CA ASN A 126 13.27 -2.33 9.58
C ASN A 126 12.98 -0.94 10.18
N GLU A 127 13.20 -0.76 11.48
CA GLU A 127 12.92 0.49 12.16
C GLU A 127 13.65 1.71 11.55
N ALA A 128 14.86 1.51 11.01
CA ALA A 128 15.62 2.58 10.36
C ALA A 128 15.05 3.00 8.99
N SER A 129 14.13 2.21 8.43
CA SER A 129 13.40 2.53 7.18
C SER A 129 12.24 3.50 7.42
N LEU A 130 11.79 3.68 8.68
CA LEU A 130 10.68 4.58 8.99
C LEU A 130 11.04 6.04 8.75
N ASP A 131 10.12 6.80 8.15
CA ASP A 131 10.25 8.26 7.93
C ASP A 131 10.37 9.02 9.26
N THR A 132 9.67 8.54 10.28
CA THR A 132 9.73 9.08 11.64
C THR A 132 9.91 7.92 12.62
N PRO A 133 10.90 8.04 13.54
CA PRO A 133 11.17 6.97 14.51
C PRO A 133 10.09 6.87 15.59
N VAL A 134 10.05 5.72 16.27
CA VAL A 134 9.19 5.48 17.43
C VAL A 134 9.66 6.32 18.61
N SER A 135 8.71 6.94 19.32
CA SER A 135 8.86 7.50 20.66
C SER A 135 8.10 6.64 21.66
N ILE A 136 8.64 6.46 22.87
CA ILE A 136 7.95 5.74 23.95
C ILE A 136 8.03 6.54 25.24
N SER A 137 6.90 6.62 25.94
CA SER A 137 6.81 7.32 27.22
C SER A 137 5.74 6.66 28.11
N ARG A 138 5.73 6.99 29.39
CA ARG A 138 4.63 6.61 30.29
C ARG A 138 3.79 7.81 30.72
N ALA A 139 2.59 7.54 31.18
CA ALA A 139 1.75 8.52 31.88
C ALA A 139 2.49 9.10 33.08
N GLY A 140 2.34 10.42 33.32
CA GLY A 140 2.96 11.12 34.43
C GLY A 140 2.36 10.68 35.78
N GLY A 141 3.20 10.71 36.82
CA GLY A 141 2.85 10.37 38.21
C GLY A 141 3.98 9.59 38.86
N GLU A 142 4.10 9.77 40.21
CA GLU A 142 5.15 9.12 41.02
C GLU A 142 4.59 8.35 42.19
N ASP A 143 3.28 8.40 42.42
CA ASP A 143 2.63 7.64 43.47
C ASP A 143 2.60 6.13 43.16
N VAL A 144 2.45 5.33 44.20
CA VAL A 144 2.26 3.88 44.06
C VAL A 144 1.00 3.60 43.21
N GLY A 145 1.12 2.81 42.15
CA GLY A 145 0.00 2.53 41.27
C GLY A 145 0.46 2.08 39.87
N GLN A 146 -0.50 1.97 38.97
CA GLN A 146 -0.28 1.57 37.60
C GLN A 146 -0.36 2.77 36.65
N TYR A 147 0.55 2.80 35.68
CA TYR A 147 0.69 3.86 34.68
C TYR A 147 0.79 3.24 33.28
N THR A 148 0.16 3.87 32.30
CA THR A 148 0.21 3.39 30.92
C THR A 148 1.55 3.75 30.27
N ILE A 149 2.20 2.79 29.61
CA ILE A 149 3.31 3.01 28.71
C ILE A 149 2.72 3.13 27.29
N THR A 150 3.06 4.20 26.57
CA THR A 150 2.49 4.52 25.27
C THR A 150 3.60 4.72 24.23
N PRO A 151 3.74 3.83 23.24
CA PRO A 151 4.52 4.10 22.05
C PRO A 151 3.76 5.06 21.13
N SER A 152 4.48 5.89 20.38
CA SER A 152 3.90 6.91 19.51
C SER A 152 4.90 7.43 18.47
N GLY A 153 4.47 8.31 17.58
CA GLY A 153 5.31 9.14 16.72
C GLY A 153 5.80 8.47 15.43
N ALA A 154 5.90 7.16 15.37
CA ALA A 154 6.35 6.48 14.15
C ALA A 154 5.41 6.80 12.97
N ALA A 155 6.01 7.09 11.82
CA ALA A 155 5.29 7.29 10.56
C ALA A 155 6.12 6.81 9.38
N ASP A 156 5.43 6.32 8.34
CA ASP A 156 6.00 5.92 7.07
C ASP A 156 4.90 5.85 6.01
N ILE A 157 5.19 6.26 4.78
CA ILE A 157 4.18 6.29 3.70
C ILE A 157 3.69 4.88 3.34
N ASN A 158 4.56 3.87 3.47
CA ASN A 158 4.28 2.50 3.06
C ASN A 158 3.56 1.67 4.14
N TYR A 159 3.41 2.23 5.37
CA TYR A 159 2.83 1.51 6.48
C TYR A 159 1.66 2.25 7.14
N SER A 160 0.61 1.50 7.45
CA SER A 160 -0.44 1.91 8.39
C SER A 160 -0.04 1.44 9.79
N ILE A 161 0.46 2.38 10.63
CA ILE A 161 1.07 2.06 11.91
C ILE A 161 0.04 2.11 13.03
N SER A 162 -0.05 1.04 13.83
CA SER A 162 -0.84 0.96 15.04
C SER A 162 0.05 0.86 16.28
N PHE A 163 -0.43 1.43 17.42
CA PHE A 163 0.30 1.46 18.66
C PHE A 163 -0.46 0.70 19.75
N VAL A 164 0.23 -0.23 20.43
CA VAL A 164 -0.32 -1.02 21.53
C VAL A 164 0.41 -0.63 22.81
N THR A 165 -0.35 -0.20 23.78
CA THR A 165 0.13 0.23 25.10
C THR A 165 0.42 -0.95 26.01
N SER A 166 1.22 -0.72 27.08
CA SER A 166 1.41 -1.64 28.17
C SER A 166 1.29 -0.93 29.54
N THR A 167 1.57 -1.64 30.61
CA THR A 167 1.45 -1.11 31.97
C THR A 167 2.80 -1.08 32.66
N PHE A 168 3.07 0.02 33.35
CA PHE A 168 4.18 0.23 34.29
C PHE A 168 3.64 0.29 35.71
N GLU A 169 4.33 -0.32 36.67
CA GLU A 169 3.90 -0.35 38.08
C GLU A 169 4.92 0.36 38.97
N ILE A 170 4.41 1.26 39.84
CA ILE A 170 5.19 1.80 40.97
C ILE A 170 4.76 1.07 42.25
N THR A 171 5.69 0.34 42.84
CA THR A 171 5.46 -0.46 44.05
C THR A 171 5.87 0.33 45.30
N GLN A 172 5.38 -0.09 46.45
CA GLN A 172 5.71 0.53 47.74
C GLN A 172 7.18 0.40 48.10
N ALA A 173 7.77 1.45 48.65
CA ALA A 173 9.09 1.38 49.28
C ALA A 173 8.95 0.75 50.68
N ALA A 174 9.92 -0.09 51.04
CA ALA A 174 9.98 -0.64 52.39
C ALA A 174 10.41 0.44 53.42
N LEU A 175 9.67 0.57 54.51
CA LEU A 175 10.05 1.43 55.63
C LEU A 175 10.49 0.55 56.81
N LEU A 176 11.76 0.69 57.22
CA LEU A 176 12.28 0.03 58.42
C LEU A 176 12.19 1.00 59.59
N VAL A 177 11.42 0.63 60.64
CA VAL A 177 11.37 1.34 61.90
C VAL A 177 12.25 0.57 62.88
N THR A 178 13.37 1.17 63.30
CA THR A 178 14.22 0.64 64.39
C THR A 178 13.82 1.28 65.71
N ALA A 179 13.64 0.44 66.73
CA ALA A 179 13.32 0.88 68.11
C ALA A 179 14.60 1.27 68.88
#